data_caac4cd93da9a8415f879426ee5bda35
#
_entry.id   caac4cd93da9a8415f879426ee5bda35
#
_cell.length_a   1.000
_cell.length_b   1.000
_cell.length_c   1.000
_cell.angle_alpha   90.00
_cell.angle_beta   90.00
_cell.angle_gamma   90.00
#
_symmetry.space_group_name_H-M   'P 1'
#
loop_
_entity.id
_entity.type
_entity.pdbx_description
1 polymer ?
#
loop_
_entity_poly.entity_id
_entity_poly.type
_entity_poly.pdbx_seq_one_letter_code
_entity_poly.pdbx_strand_id
1 'polypeptide(L)'
;MNHETILYFADADLSDAGSGAYKASRFMGLDQTGATGADFYFKNEDFEEGAEDKISVTFSGNFRELARAVAGVINSNERFVTMSDAINGVYFSYPGGTLSGTPTVSQT
;
A
#
# COMPACT_ATOMS: atom_id res chain seq x y z
N MET A 1 12.41 21.95 1.74
CA MET A 1 12.56 20.88 0.75
C MET A 1 11.60 19.75 1.02
N ASN A 2 10.88 19.35 0.00
CA ASN A 2 9.96 18.24 0.11
C ASN A 2 10.67 16.94 -0.19
N HIS A 3 10.43 15.96 0.64
CA HIS A 3 10.84 14.61 0.32
C HIS A 3 9.59 13.75 0.17
N GLU A 4 9.68 12.77 -0.69
CA GLU A 4 8.57 11.87 -0.92
C GLU A 4 8.56 10.76 0.10
N THR A 5 7.39 10.51 0.66
CA THR A 5 7.18 9.30 1.44
C THR A 5 7.02 8.15 0.47
N ILE A 6 7.74 7.07 0.70
CA ILE A 6 7.67 5.87 -0.11
C ILE A 6 6.87 4.82 0.64
N LEU A 7 5.87 4.25 -0.01
CA LEU A 7 5.05 3.16 0.55
C LEU A 7 5.53 1.85 -0.07
N TYR A 8 5.93 0.91 0.75
CA TYR A 8 6.54 -0.33 0.30
C TYR A 8 5.61 -1.52 0.53
N PHE A 9 5.47 -2.34 -0.50
CA PHE A 9 4.70 -3.58 -0.46
C PHE A 9 5.57 -4.71 -1.01
N ALA A 10 5.61 -5.84 -0.32
CA ALA A 10 6.38 -6.99 -0.77
C ALA A 10 5.59 -8.26 -0.54
N ASP A 11 5.41 -9.07 -1.58
CA ASP A 11 4.84 -10.39 -1.39
C ASP A 11 5.95 -11.39 -1.03
N ALA A 12 5.58 -12.65 -0.84
CA ALA A 12 6.52 -13.67 -0.40
C ALA A 12 7.34 -14.25 -1.54
N ASP A 13 7.04 -13.89 -2.78
CA ASP A 13 7.73 -14.46 -3.93
C ASP A 13 8.86 -13.55 -4.38
N LEU A 14 10.08 -13.99 -4.13
CA LEU A 14 11.27 -13.22 -4.49
C LEU A 14 11.65 -13.34 -5.95
N SER A 15 11.00 -14.24 -6.70
CA SER A 15 11.44 -14.56 -8.05
C SER A 15 10.73 -13.76 -9.14
N ASP A 16 9.71 -12.99 -8.79
CA ASP A 16 8.99 -12.22 -9.79
C ASP A 16 8.69 -10.81 -9.27
N ALA A 17 7.83 -10.11 -9.98
CA ALA A 17 7.55 -8.70 -9.70
C ALA A 17 6.49 -8.52 -8.61
N GLY A 18 6.59 -9.30 -7.54
CA GLY A 18 5.61 -9.24 -6.46
C GLY A 18 5.81 -8.14 -5.45
N SER A 19 6.81 -7.27 -5.66
CA SER A 19 7.07 -6.18 -4.74
C SER A 19 6.99 -4.84 -5.46
N GLY A 20 6.60 -3.81 -4.72
CA GLY A 20 6.54 -2.48 -5.29
C GLY A 20 6.75 -1.42 -4.22
N ALA A 21 7.41 -0.34 -4.62
CA ALA A 21 7.62 0.83 -3.78
C ALA A 21 7.07 2.04 -4.53
N TYR A 22 6.17 2.76 -3.90
CA TYR A 22 5.42 3.82 -4.57
C TYR A 22 5.54 5.13 -3.82
N LYS A 23 5.75 6.21 -4.56
CA LYS A 23 5.73 7.54 -3.99
C LYS A 23 4.32 7.90 -3.53
N ALA A 24 4.23 8.51 -2.37
CA ALA A 24 2.92 8.93 -1.84
C ALA A 24 2.19 9.86 -2.80
N SER A 25 2.91 10.66 -3.57
CA SER A 25 2.29 11.59 -4.53
C SER A 25 1.58 10.86 -5.68
N ARG A 26 1.84 9.58 -5.86
CA ARG A 26 1.18 8.79 -6.89
C ARG A 26 -0.06 8.06 -6.38
N PHE A 27 -0.34 8.16 -5.10
CA PHE A 27 -1.50 7.50 -4.50
C PHE A 27 -2.79 8.10 -5.06
N MET A 28 -3.67 7.24 -5.56
CA MET A 28 -4.93 7.65 -6.18
C MET A 28 -6.14 7.37 -5.30
N GLY A 29 -6.07 6.35 -4.48
CA GLY A 29 -7.20 6.02 -3.63
C GLY A 29 -7.09 4.66 -2.99
N LEU A 30 -8.01 4.40 -2.07
CA LEU A 30 -8.08 3.16 -1.31
C LEU A 30 -9.53 2.70 -1.30
N ASP A 31 -9.77 1.49 -1.78
CA ASP A 31 -11.11 0.91 -1.81
C ASP A 31 -11.19 -0.31 -0.93
N GLN A 32 -12.31 -0.46 -0.24
CA GLN A 32 -12.59 -1.67 0.50
C GLN A 32 -13.25 -2.67 -0.44
N THR A 33 -12.68 -3.86 -0.54
CA THR A 33 -13.18 -4.89 -1.46
C THR A 33 -13.94 -6.00 -0.74
N GLY A 34 -13.92 -6.03 0.58
CA GLY A 34 -14.60 -7.02 1.39
C GLY A 34 -14.43 -6.71 2.85
N ALA A 35 -14.86 -7.63 3.71
CA ALA A 35 -14.76 -7.41 5.16
C ALA A 35 -13.31 -7.23 5.61
N THR A 36 -12.37 -7.89 4.93
CA THR A 36 -10.95 -7.86 5.31
C THR A 36 -10.05 -7.54 4.12
N GLY A 37 -10.60 -7.08 3.00
CA GLY A 37 -9.82 -6.79 1.79
C GLY A 37 -9.85 -5.33 1.43
N ALA A 38 -8.73 -4.82 0.93
CA ALA A 38 -8.64 -3.44 0.47
C ALA A 38 -7.63 -3.36 -0.68
N ASP A 39 -7.87 -2.42 -1.58
CA ASP A 39 -6.98 -2.17 -2.71
C ASP A 39 -6.44 -0.76 -2.64
N PHE A 40 -5.13 -0.64 -2.76
CA PHE A 40 -4.44 0.64 -2.94
C PHE A 40 -4.23 0.87 -4.43
N TYR A 41 -4.52 2.07 -4.90
CA TYR A 41 -4.34 2.44 -6.30
C TYR A 41 -3.28 3.53 -6.42
N PHE A 42 -2.33 3.32 -7.32
CA PHE A 42 -1.25 4.26 -7.59
C PHE A 42 -1.17 4.53 -9.08
N LYS A 43 -0.85 5.78 -9.43
CA LYS A 43 -0.65 6.15 -10.81
C LYS A 43 0.58 5.43 -11.37
N ASN A 44 0.45 4.88 -12.58
CA ASN A 44 1.52 4.15 -13.23
C ASN A 44 2.69 5.08 -13.55
N GLU A 45 3.91 4.56 -13.42
CA GLU A 45 5.13 5.31 -13.68
C GLU A 45 5.26 5.76 -15.13
N ASP A 46 4.71 5.01 -16.06
CA ASP A 46 4.81 5.32 -17.47
C ASP A 46 3.89 6.45 -17.90
N PHE A 47 3.04 6.92 -16.98
CA PHE A 47 2.11 8.01 -17.24
C PHE A 47 1.17 7.76 -18.40
N GLU A 48 0.95 6.52 -18.74
CA GLU A 48 -0.04 6.19 -19.75
C GLU A 48 -1.43 6.51 -19.22
N GLU A 49 -2.25 7.10 -20.07
CA GLU A 49 -3.60 7.46 -19.70
C GLU A 49 -4.39 6.22 -19.30
N GLY A 50 -4.98 6.26 -18.13
CA GLY A 50 -5.76 5.15 -17.60
C GLY A 50 -4.95 4.05 -16.97
N ALA A 51 -3.62 4.12 -17.01
CA ALA A 51 -2.78 3.10 -16.39
C ALA A 51 -2.64 3.35 -14.89
N GLU A 52 -2.84 2.31 -14.12
CA GLU A 52 -2.66 2.39 -12.68
C GLU A 52 -2.21 1.05 -12.15
N ASP A 53 -1.50 1.08 -11.03
CA ASP A 53 -1.09 -0.13 -10.33
C ASP A 53 -2.03 -0.32 -9.15
N LYS A 54 -2.39 -1.57 -8.91
CA LYS A 54 -3.29 -1.93 -7.82
C LYS A 54 -2.58 -2.88 -6.87
N ILE A 55 -2.64 -2.59 -5.58
CA ILE A 55 -2.08 -3.47 -4.56
C ILE A 55 -3.22 -3.93 -3.68
N SER A 56 -3.51 -5.23 -3.71
CA SER A 56 -4.56 -5.83 -2.89
C SER A 56 -3.96 -6.34 -1.60
N VAL A 57 -4.55 -5.95 -0.48
CA VAL A 57 -4.05 -6.32 0.85
C VAL A 57 -5.19 -6.89 1.69
N THR A 58 -4.80 -7.61 2.73
CA THR A 58 -5.73 -8.07 3.78
C THR A 58 -5.53 -7.18 5.00
N PHE A 59 -6.62 -6.80 5.62
CA PHE A 59 -6.55 -5.99 6.84
C PHE A 59 -7.50 -6.54 7.91
N SER A 60 -7.24 -6.16 9.15
CA SER A 60 -8.13 -6.42 10.26
C SER A 60 -8.62 -5.10 10.84
N GLY A 61 -9.72 -5.15 11.59
CA GLY A 61 -10.25 -3.96 12.22
C GLY A 61 -11.15 -3.16 11.30
N ASN A 62 -11.21 -1.87 11.50
CA ASN A 62 -12.15 -0.98 10.84
C ASN A 62 -11.51 -0.31 9.63
N PHE A 63 -12.16 -0.40 8.46
CA PHE A 63 -11.63 0.20 7.25
C PHE A 63 -11.43 1.71 7.38
N ARG A 64 -12.31 2.39 8.11
CA ARG A 64 -12.18 3.82 8.34
C ARG A 64 -10.86 4.16 9.05
N GLU A 65 -10.48 3.36 10.03
CA GLU A 65 -9.23 3.57 10.74
C GLU A 65 -8.03 3.30 9.85
N LEU A 66 -8.12 2.29 8.98
CA LEU A 66 -7.09 2.05 7.97
C LEU A 66 -6.96 3.26 7.06
N ALA A 67 -8.07 3.76 6.53
CA ALA A 67 -8.05 4.88 5.62
C ALA A 67 -7.47 6.14 6.26
N ARG A 68 -7.81 6.40 7.51
CA ARG A 68 -7.25 7.53 8.26
C ARG A 68 -5.75 7.38 8.46
N ALA A 69 -5.31 6.18 8.79
CA ALA A 69 -3.89 5.93 9.02
C ALA A 69 -3.09 6.08 7.74
N VAL A 70 -3.64 5.63 6.61
CA VAL A 70 -2.98 5.79 5.31
C VAL A 70 -2.86 7.28 4.96
N ALA A 71 -3.91 8.07 5.19
CA ALA A 71 -3.85 9.51 4.97
C ALA A 71 -2.77 10.16 5.84
N GLY A 72 -2.63 9.69 7.07
CA GLY A 72 -1.59 10.18 7.97
C GLY A 72 -0.19 9.88 7.46
N VAL A 73 0.02 8.69 6.93
CA VAL A 73 1.30 8.29 6.34
C VAL A 73 1.64 9.19 5.14
N ILE A 74 0.68 9.40 4.26
CA ILE A 74 0.90 10.19 3.05
C ILE A 74 1.29 11.63 3.41
N ASN A 75 0.73 12.16 4.49
CA ASN A 75 1.01 13.51 4.94
C ASN A 75 2.13 13.60 5.98
N SER A 76 2.83 12.50 6.23
CA SER A 76 3.86 12.45 7.25
C SER A 76 5.20 12.93 6.70
N ASN A 77 6.18 13.03 7.61
CA ASN A 77 7.56 13.32 7.25
C ASN A 77 8.38 12.04 7.11
N GLU A 78 7.76 10.89 7.20
CA GLU A 78 8.45 9.62 7.03
C GLU A 78 8.93 9.49 5.59
N ARG A 79 10.14 8.95 5.41
CA ARG A 79 10.70 8.77 4.07
C ARG A 79 10.34 7.42 3.47
N PHE A 80 10.26 6.41 4.31
CA PHE A 80 10.01 5.05 3.85
C PHE A 80 9.11 4.36 4.87
N VAL A 81 7.96 3.88 4.42
CA VAL A 81 7.02 3.18 5.30
C VAL A 81 6.72 1.82 4.70
N THR A 82 7.00 0.77 5.46
CA THR A 82 6.65 -0.57 5.05
C THR A 82 5.17 -0.79 5.35
N MET A 83 4.38 -0.94 4.30
CA MET A 83 2.95 -1.15 4.44
C MET A 83 2.63 -2.62 4.64
N SER A 84 3.19 -3.49 3.82
CA SER A 84 2.92 -4.92 3.91
C SER A 84 4.11 -5.67 3.32
N ASP A 85 4.88 -6.32 4.17
CA ASP A 85 6.08 -7.05 3.77
C ASP A 85 5.96 -8.49 4.25
N ALA A 86 5.47 -9.36 3.37
CA ALA A 86 5.30 -10.77 3.70
C ALA A 86 6.62 -11.52 3.75
N ILE A 87 7.68 -10.97 3.14
CA ILE A 87 9.00 -11.57 3.18
C ILE A 87 9.59 -11.50 4.57
N ASN A 88 9.46 -10.34 5.21
CA ASN A 88 10.05 -10.09 6.53
C ASN A 88 9.02 -10.06 7.66
N GLY A 89 7.74 -10.22 7.35
CA GLY A 89 6.70 -10.23 8.35
C GLY A 89 6.43 -8.88 9.00
N VAL A 90 6.62 -7.79 8.26
CA VAL A 90 6.42 -6.44 8.77
C VAL A 90 5.17 -5.85 8.16
N TYR A 91 4.24 -5.43 9.00
CA TYR A 91 2.95 -4.93 8.53
C TYR A 91 2.59 -3.62 9.20
N PHE A 92 2.00 -2.73 8.40
CA PHE A 92 1.51 -1.45 8.89
C PHE A 92 0.35 -1.67 9.86
N SER A 93 0.42 -1.07 11.03
CA SER A 93 -0.64 -1.17 12.02
C SER A 93 -1.23 0.20 12.34
N TYR A 94 -2.47 0.17 12.84
CA TYR A 94 -3.25 1.37 13.11
C TYR A 94 -4.19 1.06 14.27
N PRO A 95 -4.87 2.05 14.84
CA PRO A 95 -5.75 1.79 15.97
C PRO A 95 -6.81 0.73 15.66
N GLY A 96 -6.76 -0.37 16.36
CA GLY A 96 -7.73 -1.45 16.22
C GLY A 96 -7.44 -2.46 15.13
N GLY A 97 -6.30 -2.35 14.41
CA GLY A 97 -6.02 -3.31 13.36
C GLY A 97 -4.65 -3.22 12.76
N THR A 98 -4.42 -4.07 11.76
CA THR A 98 -3.15 -4.13 11.05
C THR A 98 -3.38 -4.72 9.66
N LEU A 99 -2.48 -4.41 8.72
CA LEU A 99 -2.41 -5.18 7.48
C LEU A 99 -1.79 -6.54 7.79
N SER A 100 -2.06 -7.54 6.97
CA SER A 100 -1.57 -8.89 7.20
C SER A 100 -1.54 -9.67 5.89
N GLY A 101 -0.92 -10.84 5.94
CA GLY A 101 -0.87 -11.74 4.80
C GLY A 101 0.05 -11.24 3.71
N THR A 102 -0.14 -11.78 2.51
CA THR A 102 0.69 -11.46 1.35
C THR A 102 -0.03 -10.47 0.45
N PRO A 103 0.55 -9.29 0.19
CA PRO A 103 -0.08 -8.36 -0.74
C PRO A 103 0.06 -8.89 -2.17
N THR A 104 -0.88 -8.50 -3.02
CA THR A 104 -0.83 -8.82 -4.44
C THR A 104 -0.65 -7.52 -5.21
N VAL A 105 0.45 -7.41 -5.93
CA VAL A 105 0.77 -6.24 -6.73
C VAL A 105 0.40 -6.52 -8.18
N SER A 106 -0.54 -5.74 -8.72
CA SER A 106 -0.97 -5.85 -10.11
C SER A 106 -0.57 -4.60 -10.85
N GLN A 107 0.39 -4.74 -11.75
CA GLN A 107 0.90 -3.63 -12.55
C GLN A 107 0.33 -3.70 -13.96
N THR A 108 -0.12 -2.56 -14.46
CA THR A 108 -0.68 -2.48 -15.80
C THR A 108 0.19 -1.70 -16.76
#